data_2999993ef2f7e8aa1281e16790e7a9be
#
_entry.id   2999993ef2f7e8aa1281e16790e7a9be
#
_cell.length_a   1.000
_cell.length_b   1.000
_cell.length_c   1.000
_cell.angle_alpha   90.00
_cell.angle_beta   90.00
_cell.angle_gamma   90.00
#
_symmetry.space_group_name_H-M   'P 1'
#
loop_
_entity.id
_entity.type
_entity.pdbx_description
1 polymer ?
#
loop_
_entity_poly.entity_id
_entity_poly.type
_entity_poly.pdbx_seq_one_letter_code
_entity_poly.pdbx_strand_id
1 'polypeptide(L)'
;MINRFILFSLLIFLFASGHGQKRSKDQLPKMMFGDTSRIGVPFAKDPYVIRFQGKYLMYYSIPPYKDKSNPVQGWGVGIAESRDLNNWKKIGEITPDGEYEKKGLAAPCALVIDNQINLFYQTYGNGTKDAICHAVSKDGIHFSRNETNPVFHPTGSWNCGRAIDAEVFKFKDKYLLYFATRDVDFKIQLQGVAFAPSNTTFSRDQWTQLTDSPILKPEYPWEGACIEAAALVQQGDWLYMFYAGAYNNNPQQIGVAKSNDGISWKKLSNKPFLANGNPGEWNYSESGHPHLFKDEDGRTYLFYQGNNDNGKTWFISKVEVKWKMDGPYLDPN
;
A
#
# COMPACT_ATOMS: atom_id res chain seq x y z
N MET A 1 88.28 24.03 16.90
CA MET A 1 87.15 24.05 17.88
C MET A 1 85.92 24.44 17.11
N ILE A 2 85.08 23.44 16.79
CA ILE A 2 83.91 23.62 15.95
C ILE A 2 82.66 23.35 16.85
N ASN A 3 81.88 24.42 17.11
CA ASN A 3 80.61 24.34 17.84
C ASN A 3 79.51 23.85 16.88
N ARG A 4 78.88 22.70 17.21
CA ARG A 4 77.69 22.20 16.57
C ARG A 4 76.44 22.68 17.34
N PHE A 5 75.67 23.53 16.70
CA PHE A 5 74.30 23.84 17.16
C PHE A 5 73.36 22.72 16.72
N ILE A 6 72.70 22.11 17.68
CA ILE A 6 71.59 21.13 17.48
C ILE A 6 70.27 21.92 17.50
N LEU A 7 69.63 21.99 16.36
CA LEU A 7 68.28 22.58 16.25
C LEU A 7 67.24 21.50 16.63
N PHE A 8 66.52 21.71 17.73
CA PHE A 8 65.32 20.87 18.11
C PHE A 8 64.12 21.43 17.40
N SER A 9 63.59 20.68 16.39
CA SER A 9 62.31 20.98 15.76
C SER A 9 61.19 20.42 16.63
N LEU A 10 60.38 21.30 17.21
CA LEU A 10 59.17 20.95 17.97
C LEU A 10 58.02 20.70 16.99
N LEU A 11 57.64 19.44 16.76
CA LEU A 11 56.47 19.07 15.98
C LEU A 11 55.24 19.24 16.89
N ILE A 12 54.43 20.27 16.65
CA ILE A 12 53.12 20.46 17.29
C ILE A 12 52.11 19.62 16.53
N PHE A 13 51.66 18.49 17.12
CA PHE A 13 50.51 17.75 16.65
C PHE A 13 49.23 18.49 17.06
N LEU A 14 48.61 19.17 16.12
CA LEU A 14 47.24 19.67 16.26
C LEU A 14 46.28 18.49 16.15
N PHE A 15 45.81 17.99 17.30
CA PHE A 15 44.64 17.12 17.33
C PHE A 15 43.39 17.96 16.96
N ALA A 16 42.98 17.88 15.71
CA ALA A 16 41.64 18.31 15.33
C ALA A 16 40.63 17.34 15.97
N SER A 17 40.07 17.71 17.13
CA SER A 17 38.90 17.05 17.69
C SER A 17 37.69 17.29 16.77
N GLY A 18 37.48 16.37 15.84
CA GLY A 18 36.27 16.30 15.06
C GLY A 18 35.11 16.08 16.00
N HIS A 19 34.40 17.14 16.36
CA HIS A 19 33.09 17.05 16.95
C HIS A 19 32.17 16.47 15.89
N GLY A 20 32.05 15.14 15.87
CA GLY A 20 30.96 14.46 15.16
C GLY A 20 29.64 14.97 15.75
N GLN A 21 29.00 15.90 15.06
CA GLN A 21 27.66 16.31 15.37
C GLN A 21 26.78 15.07 15.36
N LYS A 22 26.39 14.56 16.53
CA LYS A 22 25.33 13.55 16.65
C LYS A 22 24.09 14.18 15.98
N ARG A 23 23.77 13.74 14.76
CA ARG A 23 22.47 14.04 14.14
C ARG A 23 21.42 13.56 15.13
N SER A 24 20.60 14.48 15.62
CA SER A 24 19.43 14.15 16.44
C SER A 24 18.56 13.17 15.62
N LYS A 25 18.01 12.14 16.25
CA LYS A 25 17.10 11.17 15.62
C LYS A 25 15.84 11.82 15.01
N ASP A 26 15.63 13.11 15.25
CA ASP A 26 14.42 13.86 14.90
C ASP A 26 14.42 14.50 13.51
N GLN A 27 15.41 14.21 12.64
CA GLN A 27 15.55 14.90 11.35
C GLN A 27 15.65 13.99 10.12
N LEU A 28 15.07 12.81 10.14
CA LEU A 28 14.78 12.12 8.88
C LEU A 28 13.56 12.80 8.25
N PRO A 29 13.65 13.29 7.00
CA PRO A 29 12.48 13.88 6.35
C PRO A 29 11.35 12.84 6.33
N LYS A 30 10.26 13.11 7.02
CA LYS A 30 9.03 12.29 6.90
C LYS A 30 8.58 12.37 5.46
N MET A 31 8.51 11.23 4.78
CA MET A 31 7.87 11.15 3.48
C MET A 31 6.40 11.55 3.65
N MET A 32 5.96 12.55 2.88
CA MET A 32 4.58 13.02 2.82
C MET A 32 4.25 13.33 1.37
N PHE A 33 3.32 12.60 0.78
CA PHE A 33 2.88 12.79 -0.59
C PHE A 33 1.37 13.03 -0.65
N GLY A 34 0.94 14.10 -1.32
CA GLY A 34 -0.45 14.43 -1.61
C GLY A 34 -0.57 15.04 -2.98
N ASP A 35 -1.41 14.47 -3.85
CA ASP A 35 -1.66 14.96 -5.20
C ASP A 35 -2.68 16.10 -5.19
N THR A 36 -2.33 17.24 -5.73
CA THR A 36 -3.22 18.42 -5.82
C THR A 36 -3.85 18.62 -7.20
N SER A 37 -3.52 17.76 -8.16
CA SER A 37 -3.78 18.02 -9.58
C SER A 37 -5.27 18.05 -9.97
N ARG A 38 -6.12 17.30 -9.26
CA ARG A 38 -7.55 17.19 -9.61
C ARG A 38 -8.47 18.12 -8.82
N ILE A 39 -8.14 18.42 -7.56
CA ILE A 39 -9.03 19.19 -6.68
C ILE A 39 -8.37 20.40 -6.02
N GLY A 40 -7.06 20.61 -6.24
CA GLY A 40 -6.32 21.77 -5.73
C GLY A 40 -5.87 21.67 -4.27
N VAL A 41 -6.25 20.58 -3.57
CA VAL A 41 -5.75 20.23 -2.22
C VAL A 41 -5.12 18.85 -2.24
N PRO A 42 -4.19 18.53 -1.32
CA PRO A 42 -3.55 17.22 -1.27
C PRO A 42 -4.57 16.09 -1.15
N PHE A 43 -4.53 15.13 -2.08
CA PHE A 43 -5.41 13.98 -2.05
C PHE A 43 -4.76 12.78 -2.75
N ALA A 44 -4.19 11.87 -1.98
CA ALA A 44 -3.63 10.61 -2.45
C ALA A 44 -3.98 9.52 -1.45
N LYS A 45 -4.59 8.41 -1.92
CA LYS A 45 -5.04 7.28 -1.11
C LYS A 45 -4.55 5.95 -1.68
N ASP A 46 -4.71 4.89 -0.90
CA ASP A 46 -4.55 3.52 -1.35
C ASP A 46 -3.20 3.30 -2.07
N PRO A 47 -2.05 3.55 -1.39
CA PRO A 47 -0.73 3.51 -2.02
C PRO A 47 -0.33 2.09 -2.43
N TYR A 48 0.32 1.96 -3.57
CA TYR A 48 1.03 0.75 -3.97
C TYR A 48 2.37 1.09 -4.63
N VAL A 49 3.47 0.61 -4.07
CA VAL A 49 4.84 0.94 -4.51
C VAL A 49 5.51 -0.29 -5.08
N ILE A 50 6.14 -0.12 -6.23
CA ILE A 50 6.99 -1.13 -6.87
C ILE A 50 8.32 -0.51 -7.29
N ARG A 51 9.34 -1.36 -7.49
CA ARG A 51 10.55 -0.99 -8.21
C ARG A 51 10.45 -1.49 -9.65
N PHE A 52 10.68 -0.59 -10.60
CA PHE A 52 10.60 -0.91 -12.02
C PHE A 52 11.61 -0.08 -12.82
N GLN A 53 12.43 -0.75 -13.64
CA GLN A 53 13.42 -0.12 -14.52
C GLN A 53 14.32 0.91 -13.82
N GLY A 54 14.81 0.56 -12.61
CA GLY A 54 15.77 1.38 -11.86
C GLY A 54 15.17 2.58 -11.11
N LYS A 55 13.86 2.69 -11.03
CA LYS A 55 13.13 3.71 -10.27
C LYS A 55 12.00 3.08 -9.44
N TYR A 56 11.47 3.83 -8.50
CA TYR A 56 10.26 3.46 -7.77
C TYR A 56 9.06 4.12 -8.43
N LEU A 57 7.98 3.34 -8.59
CA LEU A 57 6.68 3.83 -9.02
C LEU A 57 5.68 3.63 -7.88
N MET A 58 4.85 4.63 -7.64
CA MET A 58 3.73 4.56 -6.72
C MET A 58 2.44 4.78 -7.50
N TYR A 59 1.55 3.80 -7.41
CA TYR A 59 0.17 3.90 -7.86
C TYR A 59 -0.70 4.25 -6.66
N TYR A 60 -1.68 5.13 -6.83
CA TYR A 60 -2.52 5.60 -5.74
C TYR A 60 -3.87 6.09 -6.26
N SER A 61 -4.91 6.00 -5.46
CA SER A 61 -6.24 6.50 -5.82
C SER A 61 -6.30 8.02 -5.76
N ILE A 62 -6.91 8.64 -6.78
CA ILE A 62 -7.16 10.08 -6.87
C ILE A 62 -8.65 10.36 -7.11
N PRO A 63 -9.21 11.45 -6.52
CA PRO A 63 -10.63 11.75 -6.58
C PRO A 63 -11.05 12.23 -7.97
N PRO A 64 -12.37 12.30 -8.25
CA PRO A 64 -12.87 12.98 -9.45
C PRO A 64 -12.36 14.42 -9.55
N TYR A 65 -12.27 14.95 -10.76
CA TYR A 65 -11.93 16.36 -10.96
C TYR A 65 -12.96 17.27 -10.28
N LYS A 66 -12.49 18.36 -9.66
CA LYS A 66 -13.36 19.43 -9.13
C LYS A 66 -14.14 20.10 -10.23
N ASP A 67 -13.49 20.33 -11.36
CA ASP A 67 -14.10 20.85 -12.57
C ASP A 67 -15.00 19.80 -13.23
N LYS A 68 -16.31 20.00 -13.16
CA LYS A 68 -17.31 19.10 -13.75
C LYS A 68 -17.38 19.15 -15.28
N SER A 69 -16.74 20.13 -15.91
CA SER A 69 -16.61 20.19 -17.36
C SER A 69 -15.47 19.31 -17.91
N ASN A 70 -14.59 18.80 -17.04
CA ASN A 70 -13.54 17.89 -17.43
C ASN A 70 -14.16 16.62 -18.06
N PRO A 71 -13.71 16.18 -19.25
CA PRO A 71 -14.26 15.00 -19.91
C PRO A 71 -13.99 13.69 -19.12
N VAL A 72 -12.94 13.67 -18.33
CA VAL A 72 -12.62 12.55 -17.44
C VAL A 72 -13.42 12.70 -16.15
N GLN A 73 -14.37 11.82 -15.94
CA GLN A 73 -15.18 11.78 -14.72
C GLN A 73 -14.84 10.54 -13.91
N GLY A 74 -15.19 10.56 -12.60
CA GLY A 74 -14.95 9.45 -11.70
C GLY A 74 -13.56 9.45 -11.07
N TRP A 75 -13.36 8.51 -10.17
CA TRP A 75 -12.07 8.24 -9.54
C TRP A 75 -11.08 7.70 -10.57
N GLY A 76 -9.79 7.85 -10.29
CA GLY A 76 -8.71 7.33 -11.12
C GLY A 76 -7.54 6.85 -10.27
N VAL A 77 -6.53 6.30 -10.91
CA VAL A 77 -5.25 5.95 -10.30
C VAL A 77 -4.17 6.92 -10.75
N GLY A 78 -3.60 7.67 -9.81
CA GLY A 78 -2.42 8.50 -10.06
C GLY A 78 -1.16 7.65 -10.12
N ILE A 79 -0.15 8.13 -10.84
CA ILE A 79 1.15 7.50 -10.98
C ILE A 79 2.21 8.53 -10.57
N ALA A 80 3.03 8.18 -9.56
CA ALA A 80 4.17 8.98 -9.17
C ALA A 80 5.47 8.17 -9.25
N GLU A 81 6.58 8.86 -9.51
CA GLU A 81 7.91 8.24 -9.50
C GLU A 81 8.79 8.83 -8.41
N SER A 82 9.75 8.02 -7.93
CA SER A 82 10.78 8.42 -6.98
C SER A 82 12.09 7.69 -7.27
N ARG A 83 13.21 8.27 -6.77
CA ARG A 83 14.53 7.63 -6.77
C ARG A 83 15.02 7.27 -5.37
N ASP A 84 14.30 7.71 -4.32
CA ASP A 84 14.74 7.62 -2.93
C ASP A 84 13.62 7.21 -1.94
N LEU A 85 12.42 6.88 -2.45
CA LEU A 85 11.22 6.56 -1.66
C LEU A 85 10.72 7.70 -0.75
N ASN A 86 11.30 8.90 -0.83
CA ASN A 86 10.94 10.05 -0.02
C ASN A 86 10.36 11.18 -0.85
N ASN A 87 11.01 11.48 -1.98
CA ASN A 87 10.62 12.54 -2.87
C ASN A 87 9.87 11.96 -4.08
N TRP A 88 8.58 12.26 -4.18
CA TRP A 88 7.69 11.73 -5.20
C TRP A 88 7.19 12.82 -6.14
N LYS A 89 7.15 12.51 -7.42
CA LYS A 89 6.63 13.39 -8.47
C LYS A 89 5.57 12.67 -9.28
N LYS A 90 4.36 13.26 -9.39
CA LYS A 90 3.34 12.75 -10.32
C LYS A 90 3.85 12.79 -11.75
N ILE A 91 3.69 11.68 -12.48
CA ILE A 91 4.12 11.52 -13.87
C ILE A 91 2.99 11.10 -14.80
N GLY A 92 1.85 10.69 -14.28
CA GLY A 92 0.71 10.24 -15.07
C GLY A 92 -0.50 9.87 -14.22
N GLU A 93 -1.51 9.37 -14.90
CA GLU A 93 -2.70 8.80 -14.26
C GLU A 93 -3.40 7.81 -15.19
N ILE A 94 -4.11 6.85 -14.60
CA ILE A 94 -5.00 5.92 -15.28
C ILE A 94 -6.43 6.39 -15.02
N THR A 95 -7.12 6.67 -16.09
CA THR A 95 -8.50 7.18 -16.08
C THR A 95 -9.48 6.06 -16.45
N PRO A 96 -10.76 6.18 -16.05
CA PRO A 96 -11.79 5.24 -16.47
C PRO A 96 -11.85 5.05 -17.99
N ASP A 97 -11.98 3.79 -18.42
CA ASP A 97 -12.12 3.39 -19.81
C ASP A 97 -13.20 2.28 -19.90
N GLY A 98 -14.20 2.51 -20.77
CA GLY A 98 -15.32 1.59 -20.94
C GLY A 98 -16.43 1.70 -19.87
N GLU A 99 -17.52 0.95 -20.09
CA GLU A 99 -18.76 1.09 -19.33
C GLU A 99 -18.64 0.65 -17.86
N TYR A 100 -17.85 -0.38 -17.57
CA TYR A 100 -17.71 -0.91 -16.20
C TYR A 100 -16.84 -0.01 -15.31
N GLU A 101 -15.97 0.85 -15.87
CA GLU A 101 -15.12 1.81 -15.16
C GLU A 101 -15.73 3.21 -15.07
N LYS A 102 -16.77 3.54 -15.80
CA LYS A 102 -17.23 4.93 -16.01
C LYS A 102 -17.51 5.74 -14.76
N LYS A 103 -17.81 5.09 -13.63
CA LYS A 103 -17.98 5.76 -12.34
C LYS A 103 -16.68 5.95 -11.58
N GLY A 104 -15.63 5.24 -11.96
CA GLY A 104 -14.30 5.34 -11.40
C GLY A 104 -13.59 4.00 -11.25
N LEU A 105 -12.31 4.12 -11.00
CA LEU A 105 -11.41 3.03 -10.61
C LEU A 105 -10.54 3.49 -9.45
N ALA A 106 -10.11 2.57 -8.57
CA ALA A 106 -9.37 2.90 -7.36
C ALA A 106 -8.57 1.69 -6.84
N ALA A 107 -7.85 1.88 -5.72
CA ALA A 107 -7.13 0.87 -4.95
C ALA A 107 -6.27 -0.05 -5.84
N PRO A 108 -5.17 0.49 -6.38
CA PRO A 108 -4.25 -0.25 -7.24
C PRO A 108 -3.43 -1.27 -6.43
N CYS A 109 -3.11 -2.40 -7.08
CA CYS A 109 -2.10 -3.37 -6.66
C CYS A 109 -1.26 -3.74 -7.88
N ALA A 110 0.06 -3.76 -7.79
CA ALA A 110 0.92 -3.94 -8.97
C ALA A 110 2.01 -4.99 -8.73
N LEU A 111 2.18 -5.89 -9.69
CA LEU A 111 3.24 -6.91 -9.71
C LEU A 111 4.13 -6.73 -10.93
N VAL A 112 5.43 -6.87 -10.75
CA VAL A 112 6.37 -6.96 -11.88
C VAL A 112 6.62 -8.43 -12.20
N ILE A 113 6.20 -8.85 -13.40
CA ILE A 113 6.38 -10.20 -13.91
C ILE A 113 6.99 -10.07 -15.31
N ASP A 114 8.11 -10.74 -15.58
CA ASP A 114 8.78 -10.76 -16.88
C ASP A 114 9.00 -9.36 -17.49
N ASN A 115 9.48 -8.42 -16.65
CA ASN A 115 9.71 -7.02 -17.00
C ASN A 115 8.45 -6.28 -17.53
N GLN A 116 7.28 -6.71 -17.09
CA GLN A 116 5.99 -6.11 -17.34
C GLN A 116 5.26 -5.89 -16.02
N ILE A 117 4.54 -4.78 -15.90
CA ILE A 117 3.69 -4.49 -14.74
C ILE A 117 2.31 -5.08 -15.01
N ASN A 118 1.84 -5.90 -14.07
CA ASN A 118 0.49 -6.38 -13.97
C ASN A 118 -0.21 -5.57 -12.88
N LEU A 119 -1.13 -4.68 -13.26
CA LEU A 119 -1.86 -3.82 -12.37
C LEU A 119 -3.26 -4.38 -12.14
N PHE A 120 -3.60 -4.62 -10.89
CA PHE A 120 -4.96 -4.91 -10.45
C PHE A 120 -5.54 -3.65 -9.82
N TYR A 121 -6.81 -3.42 -10.02
CA TYR A 121 -7.54 -2.28 -9.48
C TYR A 121 -9.02 -2.64 -9.38
N GLN A 122 -9.76 -1.87 -8.60
CA GLN A 122 -11.21 -2.06 -8.50
C GLN A 122 -11.97 -1.08 -9.36
N THR A 123 -13.15 -1.45 -9.86
CA THR A 123 -14.16 -0.46 -10.24
C THR A 123 -14.67 0.22 -8.97
N TYR A 124 -15.13 1.45 -9.08
CA TYR A 124 -15.57 2.22 -7.92
C TYR A 124 -16.86 3.00 -8.20
N GLY A 125 -17.82 2.90 -7.26
CA GLY A 125 -19.10 3.60 -7.37
C GLY A 125 -20.24 2.77 -7.92
N ASN A 126 -20.07 1.47 -8.16
CA ASN A 126 -21.08 0.54 -8.64
C ASN A 126 -21.78 -0.25 -7.52
N GLY A 127 -21.41 0.00 -6.25
CA GLY A 127 -21.98 -0.68 -5.08
C GLY A 127 -21.62 -2.16 -5.04
N THR A 128 -22.60 -3.05 -4.99
CA THR A 128 -22.39 -4.51 -5.00
C THR A 128 -21.79 -5.05 -6.29
N LYS A 129 -21.75 -4.24 -7.35
CA LYS A 129 -21.14 -4.60 -8.64
C LYS A 129 -19.71 -4.12 -8.82
N ASP A 130 -19.11 -3.50 -7.79
CA ASP A 130 -17.67 -3.22 -7.83
C ASP A 130 -16.87 -4.52 -7.89
N ALA A 131 -15.84 -4.55 -8.73
CA ALA A 131 -15.14 -5.77 -9.12
C ALA A 131 -13.66 -5.49 -9.36
N ILE A 132 -12.84 -6.53 -9.28
CA ILE A 132 -11.42 -6.44 -9.60
C ILE A 132 -11.22 -6.52 -11.11
N CYS A 133 -10.43 -5.59 -11.62
CA CYS A 133 -9.97 -5.49 -13.00
C CYS A 133 -8.46 -5.67 -13.07
N HIS A 134 -7.95 -5.95 -14.27
CA HIS A 134 -6.53 -6.15 -14.54
C HIS A 134 -6.12 -5.38 -15.81
N ALA A 135 -4.90 -4.85 -15.79
CA ALA A 135 -4.26 -4.23 -16.95
C ALA A 135 -2.75 -4.47 -16.93
N VAL A 136 -2.11 -4.35 -18.08
CA VAL A 136 -0.67 -4.59 -18.23
C VAL A 136 0.04 -3.36 -18.82
N SER A 137 1.30 -3.15 -18.41
CA SER A 137 2.14 -2.07 -18.90
C SER A 137 3.60 -2.49 -19.04
N LYS A 138 4.28 -2.00 -20.09
CA LYS A 138 5.73 -2.18 -20.28
C LYS A 138 6.56 -0.97 -19.84
N ASP A 139 5.93 0.17 -19.60
CA ASP A 139 6.58 1.43 -19.23
C ASP A 139 6.13 1.97 -17.85
N GLY A 140 5.08 1.39 -17.28
CA GLY A 140 4.51 1.78 -15.99
C GLY A 140 3.58 3.00 -16.05
N ILE A 141 3.26 3.50 -17.25
CA ILE A 141 2.43 4.68 -17.47
C ILE A 141 1.22 4.35 -18.36
N HIS A 142 1.46 3.65 -19.47
CA HIS A 142 0.42 3.28 -20.43
C HIS A 142 -0.02 1.86 -20.20
N PHE A 143 -1.30 1.65 -19.91
CA PHE A 143 -1.88 0.36 -19.53
C PHE A 143 -2.90 -0.13 -20.55
N SER A 144 -2.71 -1.37 -21.01
CA SER A 144 -3.70 -2.10 -21.80
C SER A 144 -4.58 -2.93 -20.88
N ARG A 145 -5.89 -2.74 -20.97
CA ARG A 145 -6.90 -3.48 -20.17
C ARG A 145 -6.94 -4.95 -20.57
N ASN A 146 -7.16 -5.81 -19.59
CA ASN A 146 -7.45 -7.22 -19.85
C ASN A 146 -8.81 -7.34 -20.54
N GLU A 147 -8.87 -8.07 -21.64
CA GLU A 147 -10.10 -8.23 -22.46
C GLU A 147 -11.26 -8.89 -21.69
N THR A 148 -10.93 -9.65 -20.64
CA THR A 148 -11.93 -10.33 -19.81
C THR A 148 -12.39 -9.52 -18.60
N ASN A 149 -11.98 -8.24 -18.48
CA ASN A 149 -12.40 -7.39 -17.36
C ASN A 149 -13.94 -7.27 -17.22
N PRO A 150 -14.45 -7.20 -15.98
CA PRO A 150 -13.77 -7.44 -14.71
C PRO A 150 -13.29 -8.89 -14.59
N VAL A 151 -12.07 -9.09 -14.03
CA VAL A 151 -11.46 -10.42 -13.93
C VAL A 151 -11.94 -11.20 -12.71
N PHE A 152 -12.47 -10.55 -11.68
CA PHE A 152 -12.91 -11.25 -10.48
C PHE A 152 -14.09 -10.59 -9.78
N HIS A 153 -15.05 -11.43 -9.41
CA HIS A 153 -16.15 -11.21 -8.45
C HIS A 153 -16.20 -12.39 -7.49
N PRO A 154 -16.45 -12.18 -6.19
CA PRO A 154 -16.66 -13.28 -5.27
C PRO A 154 -18.05 -13.91 -5.47
N THR A 155 -18.15 -15.16 -5.07
CA THR A 155 -19.38 -15.98 -5.12
C THR A 155 -19.73 -16.50 -3.73
N GLY A 156 -20.89 -17.16 -3.63
CA GLY A 156 -21.38 -17.79 -2.39
C GLY A 156 -22.29 -16.88 -1.56
N SER A 157 -22.90 -17.47 -0.54
CA SER A 157 -23.95 -16.84 0.30
C SER A 157 -23.41 -16.00 1.46
N TRP A 158 -22.09 -15.91 1.63
CA TRP A 158 -21.46 -15.17 2.73
C TRP A 158 -21.13 -13.71 2.39
N ASN A 159 -21.29 -13.33 1.12
CA ASN A 159 -20.90 -12.01 0.62
C ASN A 159 -21.94 -11.43 -0.35
N CYS A 160 -21.84 -10.14 -0.62
CA CYS A 160 -22.77 -9.42 -1.49
C CYS A 160 -22.35 -9.39 -2.98
N GLY A 161 -21.30 -10.12 -3.39
CA GLY A 161 -20.77 -10.14 -4.76
C GLY A 161 -19.77 -9.03 -5.09
N ARG A 162 -19.54 -8.06 -4.18
CA ARG A 162 -18.57 -6.97 -4.33
C ARG A 162 -17.14 -7.48 -4.14
N ALA A 163 -16.19 -7.01 -4.97
CA ALA A 163 -14.76 -7.17 -4.72
C ALA A 163 -14.04 -5.83 -4.84
N ILE A 164 -13.28 -5.47 -3.81
CA ILE A 164 -12.46 -4.26 -3.75
C ILE A 164 -11.11 -4.55 -3.08
N ASP A 165 -10.20 -3.58 -3.11
CA ASP A 165 -8.91 -3.57 -2.40
C ASP A 165 -8.11 -4.86 -2.68
N ALA A 166 -7.83 -5.10 -3.96
CA ALA A 166 -7.08 -6.27 -4.39
C ALA A 166 -5.64 -6.24 -3.87
N GLU A 167 -5.19 -7.34 -3.29
CA GLU A 167 -3.78 -7.65 -3.10
C GLU A 167 -3.46 -8.98 -3.78
N VAL A 168 -2.65 -8.94 -4.84
CA VAL A 168 -2.21 -10.14 -5.54
C VAL A 168 -0.78 -10.46 -5.13
N PHE A 169 -0.58 -11.65 -4.58
CA PHE A 169 0.70 -12.07 -4.02
C PHE A 169 1.11 -13.45 -4.58
N LYS A 170 2.36 -13.55 -5.10
CA LYS A 170 2.90 -14.83 -5.53
C LYS A 170 3.29 -15.66 -4.32
N PHE A 171 2.63 -16.79 -4.13
CA PHE A 171 2.91 -17.72 -3.04
C PHE A 171 3.08 -19.14 -3.56
N LYS A 172 4.30 -19.69 -3.40
CA LYS A 172 4.68 -21.00 -3.96
C LYS A 172 4.47 -21.01 -5.47
N ASP A 173 3.66 -21.93 -5.97
CA ASP A 173 3.38 -22.20 -7.38
C ASP A 173 2.11 -21.50 -7.91
N LYS A 174 1.58 -20.49 -7.19
CA LYS A 174 0.33 -19.80 -7.52
C LYS A 174 0.35 -18.34 -7.15
N TYR A 175 -0.61 -17.59 -7.65
CA TYR A 175 -0.95 -16.24 -7.21
C TYR A 175 -2.18 -16.30 -6.32
N LEU A 176 -2.13 -15.66 -5.16
CA LEU A 176 -3.26 -15.46 -4.28
C LEU A 176 -3.79 -14.04 -4.49
N LEU A 177 -5.09 -13.91 -4.72
CA LEU A 177 -5.81 -12.63 -4.75
C LEU A 177 -6.59 -12.50 -3.44
N TYR A 178 -6.19 -11.59 -2.60
CA TYR A 178 -6.98 -11.14 -1.45
C TYR A 178 -7.87 -9.98 -1.89
N PHE A 179 -9.09 -9.97 -1.40
CA PHE A 179 -10.07 -8.96 -1.75
C PHE A 179 -10.96 -8.64 -0.55
N ALA A 180 -11.34 -7.39 -0.40
CA ALA A 180 -12.40 -7.02 0.54
C ALA A 180 -13.76 -7.13 -0.14
N THR A 181 -14.74 -7.60 0.64
CA THR A 181 -16.16 -7.69 0.24
C THR A 181 -17.02 -7.28 1.42
N ARG A 182 -18.34 -7.21 1.24
CA ARG A 182 -19.26 -7.05 2.37
C ARG A 182 -20.12 -8.30 2.54
N ASP A 183 -20.66 -8.45 3.76
CA ASP A 183 -21.69 -9.44 4.04
C ASP A 183 -22.93 -9.21 3.16
N VAL A 184 -23.85 -10.16 3.17
CA VAL A 184 -25.07 -10.11 2.35
C VAL A 184 -25.96 -8.91 2.65
N ASP A 185 -25.91 -8.39 3.87
CA ASP A 185 -26.65 -7.22 4.32
C ASP A 185 -25.95 -5.89 4.00
N PHE A 186 -24.77 -5.95 3.39
CA PHE A 186 -23.93 -4.80 3.05
C PHE A 186 -23.48 -3.96 4.26
N LYS A 187 -23.34 -4.59 5.45
CA LYS A 187 -23.03 -3.93 6.72
C LYS A 187 -21.58 -4.12 7.19
N ILE A 188 -21.07 -5.36 7.10
CA ILE A 188 -19.75 -5.73 7.62
C ILE A 188 -18.81 -5.99 6.46
N GLN A 189 -17.65 -5.32 6.45
CA GLN A 189 -16.62 -5.56 5.45
C GLN A 189 -15.68 -6.67 5.91
N LEU A 190 -15.41 -7.59 5.01
CA LEU A 190 -14.80 -8.89 5.25
C LEU A 190 -13.68 -9.13 4.23
N GLN A 191 -12.71 -9.98 4.57
CA GLN A 191 -11.64 -10.36 3.67
C GLN A 191 -11.86 -11.78 3.11
N GLY A 192 -11.70 -11.93 1.80
CA GLY A 192 -11.72 -13.21 1.10
C GLY A 192 -10.42 -13.50 0.35
N VAL A 193 -10.29 -14.71 -0.20
CA VAL A 193 -9.14 -15.13 -0.98
C VAL A 193 -9.54 -16.00 -2.17
N ALA A 194 -8.89 -15.74 -3.31
CA ALA A 194 -8.94 -16.57 -4.52
C ALA A 194 -7.52 -16.90 -4.98
N PHE A 195 -7.36 -17.82 -5.93
CA PHE A 195 -6.07 -18.11 -6.52
C PHE A 195 -6.14 -18.20 -8.05
N ALA A 196 -4.98 -17.98 -8.68
CA ALA A 196 -4.71 -18.30 -10.08
C ALA A 196 -3.42 -19.10 -10.19
N PRO A 197 -3.26 -20.01 -11.19
CA PRO A 197 -2.04 -20.78 -11.38
C PRO A 197 -0.86 -19.89 -11.81
N SER A 198 0.37 -20.35 -11.59
CA SER A 198 1.58 -19.55 -11.87
C SER A 198 1.78 -19.17 -13.33
N ASN A 199 1.18 -19.91 -14.27
CA ASN A 199 1.21 -19.63 -15.71
C ASN A 199 0.00 -18.82 -16.20
N THR A 200 -0.70 -18.15 -15.30
CA THR A 200 -1.91 -17.38 -15.58
C THR A 200 -1.63 -16.13 -16.44
N THR A 201 -2.60 -15.75 -17.25
CA THR A 201 -2.72 -14.43 -17.89
C THR A 201 -3.64 -13.50 -17.09
N PHE A 202 -4.09 -13.95 -15.91
CA PHE A 202 -5.05 -13.28 -15.04
C PHE A 202 -6.41 -13.02 -15.69
N SER A 203 -6.80 -13.83 -16.68
CA SER A 203 -8.15 -13.80 -17.26
C SER A 203 -9.20 -14.26 -16.26
N ARG A 204 -10.45 -13.83 -16.45
CA ARG A 204 -11.56 -14.09 -15.54
C ARG A 204 -11.76 -15.56 -15.18
N ASP A 205 -11.61 -16.46 -16.14
CA ASP A 205 -11.79 -17.91 -16.01
C ASP A 205 -10.64 -18.62 -15.26
N GLN A 206 -9.55 -17.90 -14.98
CA GLN A 206 -8.38 -18.46 -14.29
C GLN A 206 -8.37 -18.23 -12.79
N TRP A 207 -9.34 -17.49 -12.27
CA TRP A 207 -9.49 -17.26 -10.85
C TRP A 207 -10.44 -18.26 -10.19
N THR A 208 -10.01 -18.84 -9.08
CA THR A 208 -10.83 -19.75 -8.27
C THR A 208 -10.88 -19.25 -6.83
N GLN A 209 -12.08 -18.96 -6.31
CA GLN A 209 -12.27 -18.63 -4.90
C GLN A 209 -11.93 -19.84 -4.03
N LEU A 210 -11.19 -19.62 -2.93
CA LEU A 210 -10.65 -20.71 -2.11
C LEU A 210 -11.55 -21.07 -0.92
N THR A 211 -12.42 -20.16 -0.47
CA THR A 211 -13.21 -20.36 0.75
C THR A 211 -14.66 -19.93 0.53
N ASP A 212 -15.57 -20.64 1.22
CA ASP A 212 -17.00 -20.31 1.29
C ASP A 212 -17.36 -19.48 2.53
N SER A 213 -16.35 -18.84 3.13
CA SER A 213 -16.47 -17.97 4.30
C SER A 213 -15.30 -16.96 4.30
N PRO A 214 -15.43 -15.83 5.02
CA PRO A 214 -14.33 -14.86 5.11
C PRO A 214 -13.11 -15.46 5.82
N ILE A 215 -11.92 -15.15 5.32
CA ILE A 215 -10.64 -15.53 5.94
C ILE A 215 -10.26 -14.60 7.10
N LEU A 216 -10.78 -13.38 7.09
CA LEU A 216 -10.62 -12.40 8.16
C LEU A 216 -11.88 -11.54 8.27
N LYS A 217 -12.29 -11.26 9.52
CA LYS A 217 -13.47 -10.44 9.84
C LYS A 217 -13.15 -9.55 11.07
N PRO A 218 -13.92 -8.47 11.31
CA PRO A 218 -13.80 -7.69 12.53
C PRO A 218 -14.02 -8.55 13.79
N GLU A 219 -13.14 -8.40 14.77
CA GLU A 219 -13.17 -9.11 16.06
C GLU A 219 -12.89 -8.19 17.25
N TYR A 220 -12.16 -7.10 16.99
CA TYR A 220 -11.75 -6.17 18.05
C TYR A 220 -12.45 -4.82 17.92
N PRO A 221 -12.73 -4.11 19.02
CA PRO A 221 -13.46 -2.83 18.98
C PRO A 221 -12.90 -1.79 18.01
N TRP A 222 -11.58 -1.71 17.85
CA TRP A 222 -10.94 -0.76 16.96
C TRP A 222 -11.13 -1.07 15.47
N GLU A 223 -11.50 -2.31 15.15
CA GLU A 223 -11.80 -2.74 13.77
C GLU A 223 -13.21 -2.33 13.33
N GLY A 224 -14.08 -1.94 14.27
CA GLY A 224 -15.46 -1.54 13.99
C GLY A 224 -16.21 -2.60 13.19
N ALA A 225 -16.75 -2.22 12.04
CA ALA A 225 -17.46 -3.10 11.12
C ALA A 225 -16.67 -3.37 9.82
N CYS A 226 -15.35 -3.20 9.82
CA CYS A 226 -14.58 -3.25 8.57
C CYS A 226 -13.20 -3.90 8.76
N ILE A 227 -12.90 -4.87 7.90
CA ILE A 227 -11.56 -5.34 7.56
C ILE A 227 -11.41 -5.20 6.04
N GLU A 228 -10.37 -4.48 5.61
CA GLU A 228 -10.08 -4.23 4.18
C GLU A 228 -8.58 -4.08 3.91
N ALA A 229 -8.21 -3.85 2.65
CA ALA A 229 -6.87 -3.46 2.22
C ALA A 229 -5.77 -4.39 2.76
N ALA A 230 -5.82 -5.66 2.41
CA ALA A 230 -4.74 -6.59 2.70
C ALA A 230 -3.44 -6.14 2.00
N ALA A 231 -2.32 -6.18 2.71
CA ALA A 231 -0.99 -5.97 2.17
C ALA A 231 -0.06 -7.07 2.69
N LEU A 232 0.60 -7.80 1.81
CA LEU A 232 1.33 -9.01 2.17
C LEU A 232 2.84 -8.85 2.07
N VAL A 233 3.52 -9.55 2.99
CA VAL A 233 4.96 -9.80 2.91
C VAL A 233 5.26 -11.21 3.43
N GLN A 234 6.21 -11.88 2.80
CA GLN A 234 6.73 -13.16 3.29
C GLN A 234 8.01 -12.92 4.10
N GLN A 235 8.05 -13.51 5.31
CA GLN A 235 9.24 -13.53 6.15
C GLN A 235 9.48 -14.95 6.66
N GLY A 236 10.54 -15.60 6.16
CA GLY A 236 10.77 -17.03 6.34
C GLY A 236 9.61 -17.86 5.78
N ASP A 237 9.09 -18.78 6.57
CA ASP A 237 7.98 -19.67 6.20
C ASP A 237 6.60 -19.04 6.43
N TRP A 238 6.56 -17.81 6.95
CA TRP A 238 5.33 -17.12 7.30
C TRP A 238 4.97 -16.03 6.30
N LEU A 239 3.68 -15.95 5.97
CA LEU A 239 3.05 -14.78 5.39
C LEU A 239 2.54 -13.87 6.51
N TYR A 240 2.77 -12.58 6.36
CA TYR A 240 2.19 -11.55 7.21
C TYR A 240 1.28 -10.67 6.36
N MET A 241 0.05 -10.51 6.82
CA MET A 241 -0.94 -9.61 6.22
C MET A 241 -1.11 -8.41 7.15
N PHE A 242 -0.79 -7.23 6.65
CA PHE A 242 -1.20 -5.98 7.25
C PHE A 242 -2.56 -5.61 6.65
N TYR A 243 -3.49 -5.23 7.48
CA TYR A 243 -4.87 -4.96 7.05
C TYR A 243 -5.40 -3.68 7.71
N ALA A 244 -6.30 -2.99 7.05
CA ALA A 244 -7.01 -1.86 7.62
C ALA A 244 -8.25 -2.33 8.41
N GLY A 245 -8.39 -1.84 9.63
CA GLY A 245 -9.57 -2.03 10.47
C GLY A 245 -10.32 -0.73 10.68
N ALA A 246 -11.63 -0.77 10.70
CA ALA A 246 -12.60 0.31 10.61
C ALA A 246 -12.70 0.95 9.22
N TYR A 247 -13.81 1.65 8.95
CA TYR A 247 -13.94 2.46 7.74
C TYR A 247 -13.15 3.77 7.85
N ASN A 248 -12.86 4.39 6.70
CA ASN A 248 -12.15 5.66 6.64
C ASN A 248 -12.73 6.67 7.63
N ASN A 249 -11.85 7.30 8.41
CA ASN A 249 -12.17 8.30 9.46
C ASN A 249 -13.12 7.83 10.59
N ASN A 250 -13.24 6.50 10.85
CA ASN A 250 -14.03 5.93 11.97
C ASN A 250 -13.24 5.27 13.11
N PRO A 251 -12.06 5.68 13.51
CA PRO A 251 -10.84 5.99 12.76
C PRO A 251 -10.18 4.72 12.25
N GLN A 252 -9.83 4.67 10.97
CA GLN A 252 -9.15 3.51 10.40
C GLN A 252 -7.73 3.39 10.93
N GLN A 253 -7.30 2.17 11.26
CA GLN A 253 -5.98 1.83 11.78
C GLN A 253 -5.49 0.51 11.17
N ILE A 254 -4.21 0.17 11.36
CA ILE A 254 -3.60 -1.00 10.73
C ILE A 254 -3.34 -2.10 11.75
N GLY A 255 -3.83 -3.31 11.48
CA GLY A 255 -3.52 -4.53 12.21
C GLY A 255 -2.61 -5.48 11.45
N VAL A 256 -2.17 -6.56 12.10
CA VAL A 256 -1.35 -7.61 11.49
C VAL A 256 -1.88 -8.99 11.85
N ALA A 257 -1.96 -9.85 10.84
CA ALA A 257 -2.21 -11.27 10.98
C ALA A 257 -1.09 -12.09 10.32
N LYS A 258 -0.91 -13.36 10.69
CA LYS A 258 0.05 -14.27 10.07
C LYS A 258 -0.58 -15.58 9.65
N SER A 259 -0.01 -16.20 8.61
CA SER A 259 -0.42 -17.49 8.04
C SER A 259 0.79 -18.25 7.49
N ASN A 260 0.72 -19.56 7.41
CA ASN A 260 1.70 -20.40 6.69
C ASN A 260 1.13 -21.04 5.42
N ASP A 261 -0.18 -20.92 5.21
CA ASP A 261 -0.89 -21.48 4.06
C ASP A 261 -1.53 -20.41 3.15
N GLY A 262 -1.63 -19.15 3.62
CA GLY A 262 -2.27 -18.04 2.92
C GLY A 262 -3.80 -18.03 3.01
N ILE A 263 -4.39 -18.94 3.78
CA ILE A 263 -5.85 -19.11 3.90
C ILE A 263 -6.28 -18.97 5.36
N SER A 264 -5.57 -19.65 6.26
CA SER A 264 -5.85 -19.64 7.71
C SER A 264 -5.01 -18.55 8.38
N TRP A 265 -5.68 -17.51 8.86
CA TRP A 265 -5.00 -16.33 9.42
C TRP A 265 -5.19 -16.20 10.92
N LYS A 266 -4.11 -15.83 11.62
CA LYS A 266 -4.14 -15.52 13.05
C LYS A 266 -3.70 -14.08 13.27
N LYS A 267 -4.57 -13.24 13.82
CA LYS A 267 -4.24 -11.87 14.26
C LYS A 267 -3.19 -11.92 15.37
N LEU A 268 -2.19 -11.04 15.30
CA LEU A 268 -1.06 -11.03 16.23
C LEU A 268 -1.37 -10.26 17.53
N SER A 269 -2.32 -9.33 17.50
CA SER A 269 -2.66 -8.46 18.61
C SER A 269 -4.13 -8.07 18.58
N ASN A 270 -4.70 -7.77 19.74
CA ASN A 270 -6.00 -7.13 19.88
C ASN A 270 -5.93 -5.58 19.81
N LYS A 271 -4.74 -5.04 19.60
CA LYS A 271 -4.48 -3.60 19.39
C LYS A 271 -3.95 -3.38 17.98
N PRO A 272 -4.11 -2.18 17.40
CA PRO A 272 -3.49 -1.83 16.15
C PRO A 272 -1.97 -2.00 16.20
N PHE A 273 -1.37 -2.40 15.08
CA PHE A 273 0.07 -2.38 14.84
C PHE A 273 0.55 -0.95 14.58
N LEU A 274 -0.19 -0.21 13.76
CA LEU A 274 -0.03 1.22 13.54
C LEU A 274 -1.34 1.91 13.90
N ALA A 275 -1.33 2.58 15.04
CA ALA A 275 -2.45 3.39 15.51
C ALA A 275 -2.44 4.78 14.86
N ASN A 276 -3.54 5.51 15.00
CA ASN A 276 -3.62 6.91 14.64
C ASN A 276 -2.69 7.75 15.52
N GLY A 277 -2.29 8.88 14.97
CA GLY A 277 -1.49 9.88 15.69
C GLY A 277 -2.25 10.55 16.84
N ASN A 278 -1.52 11.28 17.67
CA ASN A 278 -2.08 12.10 18.73
C ASN A 278 -2.78 13.36 18.16
N PRO A 279 -3.63 14.04 18.93
CA PRO A 279 -4.19 15.32 18.53
C PRO A 279 -3.13 16.31 18.04
N GLY A 280 -3.30 16.82 16.82
CA GLY A 280 -2.35 17.71 16.15
C GLY A 280 -1.36 17.01 15.21
N GLU A 281 -1.22 15.70 15.26
CA GLU A 281 -0.42 14.96 14.29
C GLU A 281 -1.18 14.79 12.97
N TRP A 282 -0.43 14.65 11.88
CA TRP A 282 -0.98 14.61 10.51
C TRP A 282 -1.94 13.44 10.23
N ASN A 283 -1.82 12.35 10.96
CA ASN A 283 -2.59 11.12 10.82
C ASN A 283 -3.55 10.87 12.01
N TYR A 284 -3.97 11.95 12.68
CA TYR A 284 -4.85 11.86 13.84
C TYR A 284 -6.23 11.24 13.52
N SER A 285 -6.79 11.57 12.36
CA SER A 285 -8.11 11.05 11.96
C SER A 285 -8.03 9.70 11.28
N GLU A 286 -6.87 9.35 10.70
CA GLU A 286 -6.69 8.11 9.95
C GLU A 286 -5.24 7.70 9.79
N SER A 287 -4.99 6.39 9.91
CA SER A 287 -3.77 5.68 9.51
C SER A 287 -4.18 4.36 8.89
N GLY A 288 -4.50 4.33 7.62
CA GLY A 288 -5.14 3.19 6.99
C GLY A 288 -4.55 2.77 5.65
N HIS A 289 -5.19 1.82 5.02
CA HIS A 289 -4.89 1.26 3.70
C HIS A 289 -3.40 0.96 3.50
N PRO A 290 -2.87 -0.08 4.17
CA PRO A 290 -1.45 -0.44 4.15
C PRO A 290 -0.99 -0.95 2.78
N HIS A 291 0.29 -0.73 2.48
CA HIS A 291 1.03 -1.47 1.46
C HIS A 291 2.44 -1.78 1.96
N LEU A 292 2.88 -3.03 1.79
CA LEU A 292 4.21 -3.48 2.18
C LEU A 292 5.16 -3.50 0.97
N PHE A 293 6.20 -2.69 1.03
CA PHE A 293 7.27 -2.68 0.03
C PHE A 293 8.58 -3.16 0.66
N LYS A 294 9.13 -4.28 0.15
CA LYS A 294 10.45 -4.78 0.53
C LYS A 294 11.46 -4.35 -0.55
N ASP A 295 12.41 -3.51 -0.16
CA ASP A 295 13.44 -3.00 -1.07
C ASP A 295 14.59 -4.02 -1.24
N GLU A 296 15.45 -3.80 -2.23
CA GLU A 296 16.60 -4.67 -2.56
C GLU A 296 17.64 -4.70 -1.45
N ASP A 297 17.72 -3.68 -0.60
CA ASP A 297 18.60 -3.65 0.58
C ASP A 297 18.06 -4.48 1.77
N GLY A 298 16.91 -5.13 1.57
CA GLY A 298 16.25 -5.99 2.57
C GLY A 298 15.36 -5.24 3.55
N ARG A 299 15.32 -3.90 3.54
CA ARG A 299 14.40 -3.12 4.37
C ARG A 299 12.97 -3.28 3.89
N THR A 300 12.05 -3.32 4.84
CA THR A 300 10.61 -3.38 4.59
C THR A 300 9.96 -2.06 5.02
N TYR A 301 9.21 -1.45 4.13
CA TYR A 301 8.48 -0.22 4.39
C TYR A 301 6.98 -0.49 4.36
N LEU A 302 6.27 0.01 5.35
CA LEU A 302 4.82 0.12 5.37
C LEU A 302 4.44 1.50 4.86
N PHE A 303 3.90 1.56 3.64
CA PHE A 303 3.24 2.74 3.10
C PHE A 303 1.79 2.74 3.58
N TYR A 304 1.26 3.90 3.91
CA TYR A 304 -0.10 4.06 4.39
C TYR A 304 -0.65 5.45 4.13
N GLN A 305 -1.95 5.55 4.06
CA GLN A 305 -2.65 6.82 3.95
C GLN A 305 -3.00 7.39 5.32
N GLY A 306 -3.18 8.70 5.40
CA GLY A 306 -3.63 9.36 6.62
C GLY A 306 -4.10 10.79 6.37
N ASN A 307 -4.80 11.32 7.37
CA ASN A 307 -5.23 12.71 7.45
C ASN A 307 -5.53 13.09 8.91
N ASN A 308 -5.72 14.39 9.17
CA ASN A 308 -6.10 14.91 10.49
C ASN A 308 -7.31 15.86 10.43
N ASP A 309 -8.05 15.84 9.34
CA ASP A 309 -9.14 16.77 9.04
C ASP A 309 -10.44 16.09 8.59
N ASN A 310 -10.60 14.81 8.98
CA ASN A 310 -11.74 13.96 8.63
C ASN A 310 -11.93 13.82 7.11
N GLY A 311 -10.82 13.63 6.37
CA GLY A 311 -10.82 13.28 4.96
C GLY A 311 -10.95 14.45 3.99
N LYS A 312 -10.76 15.68 4.42
CA LYS A 312 -10.70 16.86 3.52
C LYS A 312 -9.40 16.87 2.72
N THR A 313 -8.31 16.44 3.33
CA THR A 313 -7.03 16.17 2.67
C THR A 313 -6.60 14.73 2.92
N TRP A 314 -5.75 14.20 2.04
CA TRP A 314 -5.20 12.86 2.18
C TRP A 314 -3.74 12.84 1.75
N PHE A 315 -2.93 12.25 2.61
CA PHE A 315 -1.51 12.08 2.36
C PHE A 315 -1.11 10.60 2.46
N ILE A 316 -0.08 10.24 1.71
CA ILE A 316 0.62 8.97 1.83
C ILE A 316 1.94 9.23 2.53
N SER A 317 2.25 8.39 3.51
CA SER A 317 3.53 8.37 4.21
C SER A 317 4.04 6.94 4.33
N LYS A 318 5.23 6.76 4.92
CA LYS A 318 5.80 5.44 5.19
C LYS A 318 6.52 5.39 6.52
N VAL A 319 6.58 4.18 7.09
CA VAL A 319 7.45 3.82 8.21
C VAL A 319 8.23 2.56 7.88
N GLU A 320 9.42 2.38 8.45
CA GLU A 320 10.18 1.15 8.32
C GLU A 320 9.62 0.10 9.28
N VAL A 321 9.31 -1.09 8.76
CA VAL A 321 8.91 -2.26 9.55
C VAL A 321 10.15 -3.10 9.83
N LYS A 322 10.41 -3.34 11.10
CA LYS A 322 11.49 -4.21 11.56
C LYS A 322 10.96 -5.57 12.00
N TRP A 323 11.84 -6.56 11.99
CA TRP A 323 11.48 -7.95 12.23
C TRP A 323 12.25 -8.53 13.42
N LYS A 324 11.56 -9.33 14.24
CA LYS A 324 12.11 -10.17 15.29
C LYS A 324 11.44 -11.54 15.25
N MET A 325 11.85 -12.49 16.10
CA MET A 325 11.36 -13.88 16.04
C MET A 325 9.83 -14.00 16.19
N ASP A 326 9.19 -13.13 16.94
CA ASP A 326 7.75 -13.15 17.20
C ASP A 326 6.92 -12.31 16.21
N GLY A 327 7.56 -11.60 15.27
CA GLY A 327 6.87 -10.87 14.19
C GLY A 327 7.40 -9.46 13.95
N PRO A 328 6.63 -8.65 13.20
CA PRO A 328 6.99 -7.28 12.87
C PRO A 328 6.86 -6.34 14.08
N TYR A 329 7.65 -5.27 14.07
CA TYR A 329 7.52 -4.16 15.02
C TYR A 329 7.95 -2.85 14.40
N LEU A 330 7.50 -1.75 14.99
CA LEU A 330 7.96 -0.39 14.69
C LEU A 330 8.93 0.04 15.80
N ASP A 331 9.99 0.78 15.43
CA ASP A 331 10.80 1.43 16.44
C ASP A 331 9.94 2.42 17.22
N PRO A 332 10.07 2.49 18.54
CA PRO A 332 9.41 3.55 19.30
C PRO A 332 9.96 4.92 18.84
N ASN A 333 9.05 5.83 18.51
CA ASN A 333 9.35 7.23 18.17
C ASN A 333 9.98 7.97 19.35
#